data_7c6127f16be0d873c97494b34372e1cc
#
_entry.id   7c6127f16be0d873c97494b34372e1cc
#
_cell.length_a   1.000
_cell.length_b   1.000
_cell.length_c   1.000
_cell.angle_alpha   90.00
_cell.angle_beta   90.00
_cell.angle_gamma   90.00
#
_symmetry.space_group_name_H-M   'P 1'
#
loop_
_entity.id
_entity.type
_entity.pdbx_description
1 polymer ?
#
loop_
_entity_poly.entity_id
_entity_poly.type
_entity_poly.pdbx_seq_one_letter_code
_entity_poly.pdbx_strand_id
1 'polypeptide(L)'
;MISKTLTYILFFVFLTVTNAQELKSPDGNLKMTFRLNNEGTPTYSLTYKEKIVIKESKLGFVIISNIPFNKKFKITDIQYHSENSTWNPVLGEQNEIKNNFNQLKADVFQEDSKRKTTIYFRLFNDGLGFRYEFPVQDNLRHFIIQEESSEFNLTGDCKSFWLPGDYDTNEYKYTTSKISEIPSLIPMAIKESLAAQTPIKNLAV
;
A
#
# COMPACT_ATOMS: atom_id res chain seq x y z
N MET A 1 -65.47 -22.43 -2.84
CA MET A 1 -64.27 -22.66 -2.02
C MET A 1 -63.04 -22.32 -2.86
N ILE A 2 -62.45 -21.17 -2.67
CA ILE A 2 -61.26 -20.72 -3.42
C ILE A 2 -60.07 -20.95 -2.51
N SER A 3 -59.20 -21.94 -2.89
CA SER A 3 -57.95 -22.23 -2.20
C SER A 3 -56.94 -21.11 -2.48
N LYS A 4 -56.52 -20.39 -1.45
CA LYS A 4 -55.43 -19.41 -1.52
C LYS A 4 -54.09 -20.14 -1.29
N THR A 5 -53.40 -20.43 -2.37
CA THR A 5 -52.01 -20.94 -2.31
C THR A 5 -51.08 -19.79 -2.01
N LEU A 6 -50.53 -19.75 -0.78
CA LEU A 6 -49.56 -18.77 -0.33
C LEU A 6 -48.16 -19.21 -0.80
N THR A 7 -47.61 -18.54 -1.83
CA THR A 7 -46.29 -18.78 -2.34
C THR A 7 -45.28 -18.00 -1.50
N TYR A 8 -44.47 -18.68 -0.69
CA TYR A 8 -43.35 -18.06 0.03
C TYR A 8 -42.17 -17.94 -0.92
N ILE A 9 -41.82 -16.71 -1.32
CA ILE A 9 -40.58 -16.43 -2.04
C ILE A 9 -39.48 -16.32 -0.99
N LEU A 10 -38.63 -17.35 -0.94
CA LEU A 10 -37.43 -17.36 -0.11
C LEU A 10 -36.37 -16.49 -0.79
N PHE A 11 -36.18 -15.26 -0.29
CA PHE A 11 -35.14 -14.36 -0.78
C PHE A 11 -33.77 -14.80 -0.19
N PHE A 12 -33.01 -15.52 -0.98
CA PHE A 12 -31.66 -15.93 -0.61
C PHE A 12 -30.71 -14.73 -0.81
N VAL A 13 -30.44 -13.98 0.27
CA VAL A 13 -29.41 -12.95 0.27
C VAL A 13 -28.05 -13.63 0.23
N PHE A 14 -27.41 -13.65 -0.93
CA PHE A 14 -26.00 -14.03 -1.05
C PHE A 14 -25.16 -12.92 -0.38
N LEU A 15 -24.83 -13.10 0.90
CA LEU A 15 -23.79 -12.33 1.57
C LEU A 15 -22.45 -12.73 0.92
N THR A 16 -21.95 -11.88 0.02
CA THR A 16 -20.56 -11.98 -0.43
C THR A 16 -19.67 -11.64 0.77
N VAL A 17 -19.14 -12.68 1.40
CA VAL A 17 -18.10 -12.51 2.44
C VAL A 17 -16.86 -11.98 1.72
N THR A 18 -16.65 -10.68 1.77
CA THR A 18 -15.38 -10.08 1.40
C THR A 18 -14.37 -10.51 2.47
N ASN A 19 -13.47 -11.42 2.14
CA ASN A 19 -12.40 -11.88 3.03
C ASN A 19 -11.40 -10.74 3.26
N ALA A 20 -11.76 -9.79 4.11
CA ALA A 20 -10.85 -8.74 4.57
C ALA A 20 -9.97 -9.29 5.69
N GLN A 21 -8.67 -9.06 5.60
CA GLN A 21 -7.68 -9.48 6.59
C GLN A 21 -7.33 -8.27 7.45
N GLU A 22 -7.45 -8.38 8.75
CA GLU A 22 -7.16 -7.30 9.69
C GLU A 22 -5.83 -7.56 10.42
N LEU A 23 -5.04 -6.49 10.57
CA LEU A 23 -3.84 -6.46 11.39
C LEU A 23 -3.93 -5.28 12.34
N LYS A 24 -3.61 -5.51 13.63
CA LYS A 24 -3.57 -4.45 14.65
C LYS A 24 -2.14 -4.23 15.11
N SER A 25 -1.83 -2.98 15.50
CA SER A 25 -0.58 -2.68 16.21
C SER A 25 -0.52 -3.41 17.56
N PRO A 26 0.67 -3.59 18.15
CA PRO A 26 0.81 -4.23 19.47
C PRO A 26 -0.04 -3.57 20.56
N ASP A 27 -0.23 -2.26 20.54
CA ASP A 27 -1.09 -1.50 21.45
C ASP A 27 -2.57 -1.45 21.02
N GLY A 28 -2.92 -1.98 19.84
CA GLY A 28 -4.27 -2.03 19.29
C GLY A 28 -4.82 -0.72 18.75
N ASN A 29 -4.07 0.39 18.80
CA ASN A 29 -4.55 1.69 18.36
C ASN A 29 -4.60 1.86 16.84
N LEU A 30 -3.65 1.25 16.12
CA LEU A 30 -3.65 1.19 14.67
C LEU A 30 -4.29 -0.11 14.21
N LYS A 31 -5.11 -0.02 13.17
CA LYS A 31 -5.72 -1.17 12.50
C LYS A 31 -5.60 -1.00 10.99
N MET A 32 -4.96 -1.96 10.35
CA MET A 32 -4.86 -2.08 8.91
C MET A 32 -5.81 -3.17 8.43
N THR A 33 -6.49 -2.91 7.32
CA THR A 33 -7.32 -3.90 6.64
C THR A 33 -6.77 -4.13 5.23
N PHE A 34 -6.48 -5.37 4.90
CA PHE A 34 -6.02 -5.82 3.58
C PHE A 34 -7.12 -6.64 2.91
N ARG A 35 -7.34 -6.43 1.61
CA ARG A 35 -8.27 -7.22 0.80
C ARG A 35 -7.92 -7.13 -0.68
N LEU A 36 -8.55 -7.97 -1.48
CA LEU A 36 -8.64 -7.79 -2.93
C LEU A 36 -9.96 -7.08 -3.25
N ASN A 37 -9.92 -6.09 -4.13
CA ASN A 37 -11.14 -5.48 -4.65
C ASN A 37 -11.83 -6.39 -5.68
N ASN A 38 -12.94 -5.94 -6.27
CA ASN A 38 -13.72 -6.72 -7.24
C ASN A 38 -12.94 -7.09 -8.52
N GLU A 39 -11.88 -6.36 -8.84
CA GLU A 39 -10.99 -6.66 -9.97
C GLU A 39 -9.84 -7.59 -9.57
N GLY A 40 -9.75 -7.99 -8.31
CA GLY A 40 -8.64 -8.76 -7.76
C GLY A 40 -7.37 -7.92 -7.60
N THR A 41 -7.48 -6.59 -7.48
CA THR A 41 -6.36 -5.71 -7.13
C THR A 41 -6.17 -5.70 -5.61
N PRO A 42 -4.94 -5.89 -5.10
CA PRO A 42 -4.66 -5.74 -3.69
C PRO A 42 -4.93 -4.31 -3.22
N THR A 43 -5.64 -4.18 -2.10
CA THR A 43 -5.94 -2.88 -1.48
C THR A 43 -5.72 -2.95 0.02
N TYR A 44 -5.43 -1.80 0.62
CA TYR A 44 -5.33 -1.66 2.07
C TYR A 44 -5.99 -0.37 2.54
N SER A 45 -6.31 -0.31 3.82
CA SER A 45 -6.74 0.90 4.52
C SER A 45 -6.17 0.92 5.92
N LEU A 46 -6.06 2.10 6.54
CA LEU A 46 -5.51 2.28 7.87
C LEU A 46 -6.41 3.17 8.72
N THR A 47 -6.67 2.73 9.95
CA THR A 47 -7.34 3.54 10.97
C THR A 47 -6.46 3.70 12.21
N TYR A 48 -6.59 4.82 12.89
CA TYR A 48 -6.00 5.09 14.20
C TYR A 48 -7.11 5.45 15.18
N LYS A 49 -7.27 4.68 16.25
CA LYS A 49 -8.36 4.85 17.23
C LYS A 49 -9.72 5.05 16.53
N GLU A 50 -10.05 4.11 15.64
CA GLU A 50 -11.28 4.06 14.82
C GLU A 50 -11.44 5.22 13.81
N LYS A 51 -10.50 6.18 13.74
CA LYS A 51 -10.51 7.25 12.73
C LYS A 51 -9.73 6.81 11.51
N ILE A 52 -10.30 6.97 10.33
CA ILE A 52 -9.61 6.65 9.06
C ILE A 52 -8.44 7.62 8.89
N VAL A 53 -7.24 7.07 8.65
CA VAL A 53 -6.01 7.79 8.31
C VAL A 53 -5.72 7.64 6.82
N ILE A 54 -5.75 6.40 6.32
CA ILE A 54 -5.61 6.07 4.90
C ILE A 54 -6.89 5.36 4.47
N LYS A 55 -7.58 5.94 3.49
CA LYS A 55 -8.74 5.32 2.83
C LYS A 55 -8.28 4.10 2.03
N GLU A 56 -9.21 3.36 1.45
CA GLU A 56 -8.85 2.26 0.55
C GLU A 56 -7.89 2.74 -0.53
N SER A 57 -6.70 2.13 -0.55
CA SER A 57 -5.56 2.46 -1.41
C SER A 57 -5.09 1.21 -2.11
N LYS A 58 -4.79 1.30 -3.39
CA LYS A 58 -4.33 0.17 -4.20
C LYS A 58 -2.86 -0.09 -3.97
N LEU A 59 -2.47 -1.34 -4.22
CA LEU A 59 -1.10 -1.81 -4.21
C LEU A 59 -0.81 -2.56 -5.51
N GLY A 60 0.41 -2.46 -6.01
CA GLY A 60 0.84 -3.22 -7.19
C GLY A 60 1.88 -2.53 -8.04
N PHE A 61 2.20 -3.20 -9.13
CA PHE A 61 3.18 -2.76 -10.12
C PHE A 61 2.64 -2.88 -11.53
N VAL A 62 3.02 -1.95 -12.37
CA VAL A 62 2.97 -2.11 -13.82
C VAL A 62 4.34 -2.61 -14.26
N ILE A 63 4.39 -3.82 -14.77
CA ILE A 63 5.61 -4.41 -15.33
C ILE A 63 5.49 -4.47 -16.85
N ILE A 64 6.62 -4.38 -17.55
CA ILE A 64 6.63 -4.58 -19.01
C ILE A 64 6.38 -6.07 -19.28
N SER A 65 5.14 -6.39 -19.63
CA SER A 65 4.71 -7.75 -19.92
C SER A 65 3.39 -7.72 -20.71
N ASN A 66 3.08 -8.81 -21.41
CA ASN A 66 1.82 -8.95 -22.12
C ASN A 66 0.60 -9.07 -21.17
N ILE A 67 0.82 -9.41 -19.92
CA ILE A 67 -0.23 -9.55 -18.90
C ILE A 67 0.09 -8.56 -17.77
N PRO A 68 -0.77 -7.56 -17.52
CA PRO A 68 -0.59 -6.60 -16.42
C PRO A 68 -0.50 -7.30 -15.06
N PHE A 69 0.43 -6.88 -14.19
CA PHE A 69 0.67 -7.50 -12.89
C PHE A 69 0.16 -6.62 -11.73
N ASN A 70 -1.08 -6.14 -11.84
CA ASN A 70 -1.71 -5.26 -10.85
C ASN A 70 -3.16 -5.63 -10.51
N LYS A 71 -3.73 -6.67 -11.14
CA LYS A 71 -5.11 -7.13 -10.93
C LYS A 71 -5.29 -8.62 -11.17
N LYS A 72 -6.50 -9.13 -10.92
CA LYS A 72 -6.88 -10.55 -11.06
C LYS A 72 -6.09 -11.48 -10.15
N PHE A 73 -5.67 -10.99 -9.00
CA PHE A 73 -5.06 -11.81 -7.98
C PHE A 73 -6.12 -12.57 -7.18
N LYS A 74 -5.69 -13.69 -6.61
CA LYS A 74 -6.37 -14.44 -5.56
C LYS A 74 -5.43 -14.57 -4.37
N ILE A 75 -5.93 -14.42 -3.17
CA ILE A 75 -5.17 -14.74 -1.95
C ILE A 75 -5.04 -16.24 -1.87
N THR A 76 -3.82 -16.74 -1.76
CA THR A 76 -3.52 -18.16 -1.63
C THR A 76 -3.12 -18.55 -0.22
N ASP A 77 -2.53 -17.64 0.54
CA ASP A 77 -2.16 -17.87 1.94
C ASP A 77 -2.11 -16.54 2.72
N ILE A 78 -2.43 -16.63 4.00
CA ILE A 78 -2.32 -15.53 4.96
C ILE A 78 -1.63 -16.05 6.22
N GLN A 79 -0.56 -15.38 6.62
CA GLN A 79 0.18 -15.70 7.83
C GLN A 79 0.31 -14.46 8.71
N TYR A 80 0.21 -14.66 10.02
CA TYR A 80 0.42 -13.63 11.03
C TYR A 80 1.66 -13.96 11.85
N HIS A 81 2.40 -12.93 12.21
CA HIS A 81 3.56 -13.01 13.07
C HIS A 81 3.62 -11.81 14.01
N SER A 82 4.13 -11.98 15.20
CA SER A 82 4.40 -10.89 16.14
C SER A 82 5.84 -10.93 16.56
N GLU A 83 6.47 -9.77 16.65
CA GLU A 83 7.86 -9.62 17.09
C GLU A 83 7.93 -8.59 18.19
N ASN A 84 8.73 -8.89 19.22
CA ASN A 84 9.06 -7.94 20.29
C ASN A 84 10.51 -8.17 20.69
N SER A 85 11.40 -7.52 19.98
CA SER A 85 12.84 -7.61 20.19
C SER A 85 13.47 -6.22 20.25
N THR A 86 14.72 -6.18 20.61
CA THR A 86 15.54 -4.98 20.66
C THR A 86 16.85 -5.26 19.96
N TRP A 87 17.36 -4.29 19.23
CA TRP A 87 18.68 -4.41 18.60
C TRP A 87 19.48 -3.11 18.76
N ASN A 88 20.80 -3.24 18.71
CA ASN A 88 21.71 -2.12 18.86
C ASN A 88 22.30 -1.76 17.48
N PRO A 89 22.04 -0.56 16.95
CA PRO A 89 22.66 -0.13 15.71
C PRO A 89 24.16 0.13 15.91
N VAL A 90 24.94 -0.10 14.86
CA VAL A 90 26.39 0.17 14.89
C VAL A 90 26.69 1.66 14.99
N LEU A 91 25.84 2.49 14.35
CA LEU A 91 25.90 3.96 14.34
C LEU A 91 24.49 4.52 14.43
N GLY A 92 24.33 5.70 15.00
CA GLY A 92 23.05 6.39 15.11
C GLY A 92 22.93 7.20 16.40
N GLU A 93 21.84 7.92 16.52
CA GLU A 93 21.52 8.75 17.71
C GLU A 93 21.02 7.90 18.89
N GLN A 94 20.51 6.70 18.61
CA GLN A 94 19.97 5.78 19.61
C GLN A 94 20.85 4.56 19.72
N ASN A 95 21.18 4.17 20.95
CA ASN A 95 21.96 2.96 21.23
C ASN A 95 21.11 1.68 21.20
N GLU A 96 19.79 1.82 21.26
CA GLU A 96 18.86 0.71 21.34
C GLU A 96 17.60 1.05 20.56
N ILE A 97 17.20 0.16 19.67
CA ILE A 97 15.99 0.31 18.86
C ILE A 97 15.03 -0.83 19.18
N LYS A 98 13.84 -0.48 19.63
CA LYS A 98 12.73 -1.44 19.81
C LYS A 98 12.17 -1.85 18.47
N ASN A 99 12.09 -3.16 18.26
CA ASN A 99 11.47 -3.77 17.11
C ASN A 99 10.21 -4.53 17.56
N ASN A 100 9.12 -3.78 17.80
CA ASN A 100 7.87 -4.33 18.32
C ASN A 100 6.76 -4.09 17.29
N PHE A 101 6.33 -5.14 16.61
CA PHE A 101 5.33 -5.07 15.56
C PHE A 101 4.49 -6.34 15.46
N ASN A 102 3.31 -6.21 14.87
CA ASN A 102 2.56 -7.32 14.32
C ASN A 102 2.67 -7.30 12.79
N GLN A 103 2.78 -8.47 12.18
CA GLN A 103 2.97 -8.66 10.73
C GLN A 103 1.85 -9.51 10.15
N LEU A 104 1.39 -9.08 8.98
CA LEU A 104 0.58 -9.89 8.06
C LEU A 104 1.41 -10.16 6.82
N LYS A 105 1.51 -11.42 6.42
CA LYS A 105 2.06 -11.88 5.16
C LYS A 105 0.91 -12.38 4.30
N ALA A 106 0.74 -11.83 3.12
CA ALA A 106 -0.26 -12.23 2.15
C ALA A 106 0.39 -12.75 0.87
N ASP A 107 0.24 -14.04 0.61
CA ASP A 107 0.63 -14.65 -0.66
C ASP A 107 -0.51 -14.50 -1.65
N VAL A 108 -0.25 -13.87 -2.79
CA VAL A 108 -1.23 -13.65 -3.84
C VAL A 108 -0.75 -14.26 -5.17
N PHE A 109 -1.69 -14.82 -5.92
CA PHE A 109 -1.46 -15.52 -7.16
C PHE A 109 -2.35 -14.96 -8.26
N GLN A 110 -1.75 -14.67 -9.42
CA GLN A 110 -2.46 -14.24 -10.60
C GLN A 110 -2.63 -15.41 -11.58
N GLU A 111 -3.88 -15.82 -11.82
CA GLU A 111 -4.15 -17.01 -12.63
C GLU A 111 -3.76 -16.85 -14.10
N ASP A 112 -3.99 -15.69 -14.69
CA ASP A 112 -3.70 -15.43 -16.10
C ASP A 112 -2.21 -15.56 -16.42
N SER A 113 -1.35 -15.06 -15.56
CA SER A 113 0.10 -15.07 -15.75
C SER A 113 0.80 -16.24 -15.04
N LYS A 114 0.09 -16.97 -14.16
CA LYS A 114 0.65 -18.00 -13.26
C LYS A 114 1.78 -17.46 -12.36
N ARG A 115 1.73 -16.17 -12.01
CA ARG A 115 2.76 -15.49 -11.21
C ARG A 115 2.29 -15.32 -9.77
N LYS A 116 3.26 -15.36 -8.87
CA LYS A 116 3.08 -15.15 -7.43
C LYS A 116 3.80 -13.89 -7.00
N THR A 117 3.24 -13.24 -5.99
CA THR A 117 3.94 -12.23 -5.19
C THR A 117 3.46 -12.30 -3.75
N THR A 118 4.29 -11.85 -2.84
CA THR A 118 3.97 -11.78 -1.42
C THR A 118 3.98 -10.32 -1.00
N ILE A 119 3.00 -9.92 -0.22
CA ILE A 119 2.93 -8.58 0.38
C ILE A 119 3.05 -8.76 1.89
N TYR A 120 4.03 -8.07 2.47
CA TYR A 120 4.21 -8.01 3.92
C TYR A 120 3.73 -6.67 4.43
N PHE A 121 2.95 -6.67 5.48
CA PHE A 121 2.60 -5.50 6.25
C PHE A 121 3.14 -5.66 7.66
N ARG A 122 3.80 -4.63 8.18
CA ARG A 122 4.20 -4.52 9.57
C ARG A 122 3.53 -3.32 10.19
N LEU A 123 2.84 -3.55 11.28
CA LEU A 123 2.14 -2.52 12.02
C LEU A 123 2.80 -2.34 13.38
N PHE A 124 3.46 -1.22 13.53
CA PHE A 124 4.04 -0.72 14.77
C PHE A 124 3.02 0.14 15.51
N ASN A 125 3.32 0.57 16.75
CA ASN A 125 2.41 1.45 17.47
C ASN A 125 2.32 2.86 16.90
N ASP A 126 3.32 3.26 16.11
CA ASP A 126 3.50 4.58 15.51
C ASP A 126 3.40 4.60 13.97
N GLY A 127 3.23 3.44 13.34
CA GLY A 127 3.18 3.43 11.88
C GLY A 127 2.95 2.07 11.22
N LEU A 128 2.72 2.15 9.92
CA LEU A 128 2.59 1.04 9.00
C LEU A 128 3.75 1.04 8.01
N GLY A 129 4.43 -0.09 7.86
CA GLY A 129 5.33 -0.37 6.75
C GLY A 129 4.82 -1.54 5.92
N PHE A 130 5.05 -1.51 4.62
CA PHE A 130 4.82 -2.67 3.77
C PHE A 130 5.96 -2.87 2.77
N ARG A 131 6.09 -4.08 2.28
CA ARG A 131 7.02 -4.44 1.21
C ARG A 131 6.43 -5.52 0.32
N TYR A 132 6.90 -5.54 -0.91
CA TYR A 132 6.64 -6.62 -1.84
C TYR A 132 7.83 -7.59 -1.90
N GLU A 133 7.51 -8.85 -2.13
CA GLU A 133 8.50 -9.88 -2.39
C GLU A 133 8.08 -10.68 -3.62
N PHE A 134 8.98 -10.79 -4.57
CA PHE A 134 8.80 -11.60 -5.75
C PHE A 134 9.58 -12.90 -5.56
N PRO A 135 8.90 -14.01 -5.20
CA PRO A 135 9.59 -15.29 -5.06
C PRO A 135 10.17 -15.74 -6.39
N VAL A 136 11.29 -16.43 -6.33
CA VAL A 136 11.92 -17.00 -7.53
C VAL A 136 10.95 -17.95 -8.22
N GLN A 137 10.63 -17.67 -9.47
CA GLN A 137 9.69 -18.44 -10.29
C GLN A 137 10.09 -18.37 -11.76
N ASP A 138 9.84 -19.44 -12.52
CA ASP A 138 10.35 -19.57 -13.90
C ASP A 138 9.81 -18.51 -14.86
N ASN A 139 8.57 -18.05 -14.62
CA ASN A 139 7.87 -17.09 -15.48
C ASN A 139 8.03 -15.62 -15.02
N LEU A 140 8.92 -15.36 -14.03
CA LEU A 140 9.23 -14.01 -13.54
C LEU A 140 10.66 -13.94 -12.96
N ARG A 141 11.66 -14.39 -13.73
CA ARG A 141 13.08 -14.33 -13.30
C ARG A 141 13.67 -12.93 -13.46
N HIS A 142 13.31 -12.28 -14.56
CA HIS A 142 13.70 -10.91 -14.88
C HIS A 142 12.48 -10.15 -15.34
N PHE A 143 12.29 -8.95 -14.83
CA PHE A 143 11.20 -8.07 -15.22
C PHE A 143 11.63 -6.61 -15.07
N ILE A 144 11.00 -5.74 -15.82
CA ILE A 144 11.20 -4.30 -15.73
C ILE A 144 9.94 -3.72 -15.11
N ILE A 145 10.09 -3.00 -14.01
CA ILE A 145 9.03 -2.22 -13.41
C ILE A 145 8.90 -0.94 -14.22
N GLN A 146 7.75 -0.72 -14.81
CA GLN A 146 7.42 0.51 -15.52
C GLN A 146 6.89 1.55 -14.54
N GLU A 147 6.11 1.12 -13.55
CA GLU A 147 5.49 1.99 -12.56
C GLU A 147 5.20 1.20 -11.29
N GLU A 148 5.43 1.81 -10.14
CA GLU A 148 4.87 1.37 -8.85
C GLU A 148 3.55 2.10 -8.62
N SER A 149 2.46 1.34 -8.52
CA SER A 149 1.10 1.86 -8.41
C SER A 149 0.60 1.85 -6.96
N SER A 150 1.50 1.96 -5.97
CA SER A 150 1.12 2.03 -4.56
C SER A 150 0.48 3.38 -4.25
N GLU A 151 -0.75 3.33 -3.76
CA GLU A 151 -1.53 4.53 -3.41
C GLU A 151 -1.49 4.79 -1.90
N PHE A 152 -1.58 6.07 -1.53
CA PHE A 152 -1.75 6.56 -0.15
C PHE A 152 -2.89 7.58 -0.13
N ASN A 153 -4.13 7.10 -0.15
CA ASN A 153 -5.34 7.93 -0.21
C ASN A 153 -5.66 8.53 1.16
N LEU A 154 -5.07 9.69 1.46
CA LEU A 154 -5.29 10.40 2.72
C LEU A 154 -6.72 10.93 2.84
N THR A 155 -7.15 11.19 4.08
CA THR A 155 -8.54 11.61 4.37
C THR A 155 -8.84 13.07 4.06
N GLY A 156 -7.82 13.89 3.83
CA GLY A 156 -7.96 15.31 3.57
C GLY A 156 -6.82 15.88 2.75
N ASP A 157 -6.96 17.14 2.40
CA ASP A 157 -5.92 17.95 1.74
C ASP A 157 -4.92 18.42 2.79
N CYS A 158 -4.04 17.51 3.19
CA CYS A 158 -3.10 17.70 4.29
C CYS A 158 -1.97 18.66 3.91
N LYS A 159 -1.39 19.30 4.93
CA LYS A 159 -0.12 20.02 4.81
C LYS A 159 0.98 19.01 4.49
N SER A 160 1.76 19.31 3.47
CA SER A 160 2.88 18.50 3.01
C SER A 160 4.18 19.28 3.02
N PHE A 161 5.28 18.60 3.30
CA PHE A 161 6.64 19.08 3.19
C PHE A 161 7.31 18.29 2.10
N TRP A 162 7.66 18.94 1.01
CA TRP A 162 8.10 18.25 -0.18
C TRP A 162 9.20 19.00 -0.92
N LEU A 163 9.87 18.30 -1.79
CA LEU A 163 10.81 18.84 -2.77
C LEU A 163 10.58 18.14 -4.12
N PRO A 164 10.93 18.77 -5.24
CA PRO A 164 10.88 18.13 -6.55
C PRO A 164 11.78 16.90 -6.58
N GLY A 165 11.27 15.80 -7.21
CA GLY A 165 12.09 14.63 -7.45
C GLY A 165 13.12 14.92 -8.53
N ASP A 166 14.38 14.55 -8.30
CA ASP A 166 15.48 14.66 -9.24
C ASP A 166 16.16 13.30 -9.40
N TYR A 167 16.65 13.05 -10.62
CA TYR A 167 17.32 11.79 -10.91
C TYR A 167 18.71 11.70 -10.29
N ASP A 168 19.43 12.82 -10.24
CA ASP A 168 20.83 12.87 -9.84
C ASP A 168 21.09 13.47 -8.47
N THR A 169 20.21 14.34 -8.00
CA THR A 169 20.42 15.09 -6.74
C THR A 169 19.12 15.26 -5.95
N ASN A 170 19.26 15.57 -4.66
CA ASN A 170 18.17 16.01 -3.77
C ASN A 170 18.41 17.44 -3.26
N GLU A 171 19.00 18.31 -4.08
CA GLU A 171 19.47 19.63 -3.66
C GLU A 171 18.45 20.75 -3.93
N TYR A 172 17.16 20.42 -3.80
CA TYR A 172 16.09 21.41 -3.85
C TYR A 172 15.71 21.88 -2.45
N LYS A 173 15.20 23.10 -2.37
CA LYS A 173 14.61 23.59 -1.12
C LYS A 173 13.30 22.88 -0.83
N TYR A 174 13.10 22.52 0.43
CA TYR A 174 11.81 22.03 0.88
C TYR A 174 10.74 23.09 0.72
N THR A 175 9.64 22.70 0.11
CA THR A 175 8.43 23.52 -0.02
C THR A 175 7.37 23.00 0.94
N THR A 176 6.60 23.90 1.52
CA THR A 176 5.46 23.56 2.37
C THR A 176 4.19 24.03 1.71
N SER A 177 3.26 23.11 1.44
CA SER A 177 1.96 23.43 0.85
C SER A 177 0.91 22.39 1.23
N LYS A 178 -0.31 22.58 0.79
CA LYS A 178 -1.29 21.49 0.72
C LYS A 178 -0.94 20.54 -0.42
N ILE A 179 -1.36 19.28 -0.31
CA ILE A 179 -1.12 18.26 -1.34
C ILE A 179 -1.72 18.70 -2.68
N SER A 180 -2.93 19.26 -2.69
CA SER A 180 -3.60 19.74 -3.90
C SER A 180 -2.87 20.86 -4.63
N GLU A 181 -2.03 21.61 -3.94
CA GLU A 181 -1.27 22.76 -4.48
C GLU A 181 0.04 22.31 -5.16
N ILE A 182 0.56 21.11 -4.82
CA ILE A 182 1.86 20.61 -5.28
C ILE A 182 2.01 20.74 -6.81
N PRO A 183 1.08 20.24 -7.65
CA PRO A 183 1.25 20.29 -9.12
C PRO A 183 1.48 21.69 -9.67
N SER A 184 0.84 22.70 -9.07
CA SER A 184 0.97 24.09 -9.50
C SER A 184 2.27 24.75 -9.02
N LEU A 185 2.86 24.26 -7.95
CA LEU A 185 4.07 24.80 -7.32
C LEU A 185 5.36 24.17 -7.85
N ILE A 186 5.30 22.98 -8.44
CA ILE A 186 6.47 22.27 -9.00
C ILE A 186 7.33 23.17 -9.91
N PRO A 187 6.78 23.92 -10.90
CA PRO A 187 7.60 24.75 -11.78
C PRO A 187 8.40 25.84 -11.05
N MET A 188 7.85 26.37 -9.93
CA MET A 188 8.55 27.35 -9.10
C MET A 188 9.64 26.68 -8.26
N ALA A 189 9.31 25.56 -7.63
CA ALA A 189 10.24 24.81 -6.80
C ALA A 189 11.47 24.33 -7.57
N ILE A 190 11.29 23.95 -8.83
CA ILE A 190 12.40 23.57 -9.73
C ILE A 190 13.36 24.74 -9.99
N LYS A 191 12.85 25.96 -10.14
CA LYS A 191 13.69 27.14 -10.36
C LYS A 191 14.51 27.54 -9.14
N GLU A 192 14.11 27.11 -7.96
CA GLU A 192 14.82 27.36 -6.71
C GLU A 192 15.86 26.27 -6.38
N SER A 193 16.21 25.45 -7.35
CA SER A 193 17.27 24.44 -7.19
C SER A 193 18.62 25.11 -6.94
N LEU A 194 19.39 24.51 -6.03
CA LEU A 194 20.78 24.91 -5.72
C LEU A 194 21.79 24.20 -6.61
N ALA A 195 21.36 23.19 -7.37
CA ALA A 195 22.20 22.35 -8.22
C ALA A 195 21.99 22.62 -9.72
N ALA A 196 22.92 22.13 -10.54
CA ALA A 196 22.79 22.14 -11.99
C ALA A 196 21.57 21.37 -12.43
N GLN A 197 20.82 21.93 -13.37
CA GLN A 197 19.50 21.47 -13.75
C GLN A 197 19.51 20.18 -14.52
N THR A 198 19.04 19.12 -13.91
CA THR A 198 18.58 17.92 -14.63
C THR A 198 17.10 18.09 -14.98
N PRO A 199 16.65 17.72 -16.19
CA PRO A 199 15.24 17.79 -16.53
C PRO A 199 14.41 16.88 -15.63
N ILE A 200 13.65 17.46 -14.72
CA ILE A 200 12.77 16.71 -13.83
C ILE A 200 11.58 16.20 -14.63
N LYS A 201 11.42 14.90 -14.65
CA LYS A 201 10.28 14.29 -15.32
C LYS A 201 9.07 14.09 -14.44
N ASN A 202 9.20 14.00 -13.11
CA ASN A 202 8.01 13.88 -12.24
C ASN A 202 8.36 13.90 -10.75
N LEU A 203 7.48 14.53 -10.02
CA LEU A 203 6.96 14.24 -8.70
C LEU A 203 7.77 14.60 -7.47
N ALA A 204 7.09 15.45 -6.77
CA ALA A 204 7.24 15.68 -5.34
C ALA A 204 6.71 14.50 -4.54
N VAL A 205 7.38 14.10 -3.51
CA VAL A 205 6.93 13.15 -2.49
C VAL A 205 6.71 13.89 -1.17
#